data_1f7838301ffa03f2925038b9c99c02d5
#
_entry.id   1f7838301ffa03f2925038b9c99c02d5
#
_cell.length_a   1.000
_cell.length_b   1.000
_cell.length_c   1.000
_cell.angle_alpha   90.00
_cell.angle_beta   90.00
_cell.angle_gamma   90.00
#
_symmetry.space_group_name_H-M   'P 1'
#
loop_
_entity.id
_entity.type
_entity.pdbx_description
1 polymer ?
#
loop_
_entity_poly.entity_id
_entity_poly.type
_entity_poly.pdbx_seq_one_letter_code
_entity_poly.pdbx_strand_id
1 'polypeptide(L)'
;MPITEPMKRAIIAGILGTLLFSFVMEIIVWLHGPRFDVPLWDGGFVTLNPQVAVLIGYVLEFAIGVGLAYLYLRTLASRHPREALTRGALFGFALWLFLMVIGMPLFTWLSPVVQNGMTLAPGFFLWHYGLMGSITWLLALEAFGTGVSYVTEQANWRVGR
;
A
#
# COMPACT_ATOMS: atom_id res chain seq x y z
N MET A 1 10.49 -25.52 4.13
CA MET A 1 10.32 -24.97 5.50
C MET A 1 8.84 -24.68 5.74
N PRO A 2 8.24 -25.10 6.85
CA PRO A 2 6.85 -24.76 7.13
C PRO A 2 6.72 -23.25 7.38
N ILE A 3 5.68 -22.64 6.78
CA ILE A 3 5.38 -21.22 6.99
C ILE A 3 4.98 -21.03 8.44
N THR A 4 5.65 -20.13 9.16
CA THR A 4 5.35 -19.84 10.57
C THR A 4 4.01 -19.11 10.72
N GLU A 5 3.33 -19.25 11.86
CA GLU A 5 2.05 -18.58 12.12
C GLU A 5 2.08 -17.05 11.92
N PRO A 6 3.13 -16.32 12.36
CA PRO A 6 3.23 -14.88 12.06
C PRO A 6 3.29 -14.57 10.56
N MET A 7 3.95 -15.42 9.78
CA MET A 7 4.05 -15.26 8.34
C MET A 7 2.70 -15.50 7.66
N LYS A 8 1.94 -16.52 8.06
CA LYS A 8 0.59 -16.76 7.52
C LYS A 8 -0.33 -15.55 7.77
N ARG A 9 -0.27 -14.98 8.96
CA ARG A 9 -1.04 -13.78 9.32
C ARG A 9 -0.62 -12.58 8.48
N ALA A 10 0.66 -12.37 8.29
CA ALA A 10 1.17 -11.29 7.43
C ALA A 10 0.70 -11.45 5.99
N ILE A 11 0.72 -12.67 5.45
CA ILE A 11 0.25 -12.96 4.08
C ILE A 11 -1.23 -12.60 3.96
N ILE A 12 -2.09 -13.10 4.85
CA ILE A 12 -3.53 -12.84 4.80
C ILE A 12 -3.81 -11.34 4.98
N ALA A 13 -3.20 -10.72 5.99
CA ALA A 13 -3.41 -9.30 6.27
C ALA A 13 -2.88 -8.41 5.14
N GLY A 14 -1.73 -8.74 4.58
CA GLY A 14 -1.13 -8.00 3.47
C GLY A 14 -1.98 -8.09 2.20
N ILE A 15 -2.45 -9.29 1.84
CA ILE A 15 -3.34 -9.47 0.68
C ILE A 15 -4.63 -8.67 0.88
N LEU A 16 -5.30 -8.80 2.03
CA LEU A 16 -6.55 -8.07 2.29
C LEU A 16 -6.32 -6.55 2.37
N GLY A 17 -5.23 -6.11 2.98
CA GLY A 17 -4.86 -4.69 3.01
C GLY A 17 -4.63 -4.12 1.60
N THR A 18 -3.89 -4.84 0.75
CA THR A 18 -3.65 -4.43 -0.64
C THR A 18 -4.95 -4.41 -1.44
N LEU A 19 -5.83 -5.38 -1.26
CA LEU A 19 -7.16 -5.36 -1.90
C LEU A 19 -7.98 -4.14 -1.47
N LEU A 20 -7.96 -3.77 -0.19
CA LEU A 20 -8.65 -2.56 0.29
C LEU A 20 -8.02 -1.29 -0.28
N PHE A 21 -6.69 -1.21 -0.34
CA PHE A 21 -5.98 -0.11 -1.00
C PHE A 21 -6.41 0.06 -2.45
N SER A 22 -6.33 -1.01 -3.24
CA SER A 22 -6.72 -1.00 -4.66
C SER A 22 -8.19 -0.68 -4.85
N PHE A 23 -9.06 -1.20 -3.96
CA PHE A 23 -10.50 -0.92 -3.99
C PHE A 23 -10.81 0.56 -3.75
N VAL A 24 -10.15 1.20 -2.79
CA VAL A 24 -10.29 2.64 -2.56
C VAL A 24 -9.80 3.44 -3.76
N MET A 25 -8.66 3.07 -4.35
CA MET A 25 -8.16 3.70 -5.57
C MET A 25 -9.19 3.64 -6.70
N GLU A 26 -9.79 2.48 -6.96
CA GLU A 26 -10.80 2.31 -8.01
C GLU A 26 -12.10 3.08 -7.72
N ILE A 27 -12.57 3.12 -6.47
CA ILE A 27 -13.73 3.95 -6.10
C ILE A 27 -13.49 5.41 -6.44
N ILE A 28 -12.31 5.94 -6.14
CA ILE A 28 -12.00 7.34 -6.39
C ILE A 28 -11.93 7.62 -7.90
N VAL A 29 -11.39 6.72 -8.69
CA VAL A 29 -11.43 6.82 -10.15
C VAL A 29 -12.87 6.83 -10.66
N TRP A 30 -13.72 5.96 -10.12
CA TRP A 30 -15.14 5.92 -10.46
C TRP A 30 -15.88 7.22 -10.09
N LEU A 31 -15.47 7.89 -9.03
CA LEU A 31 -15.94 9.22 -8.62
C LEU A 31 -15.27 10.38 -9.39
N HIS A 32 -14.64 10.12 -10.54
CA HIS A 32 -13.93 11.08 -11.37
C HIS A 32 -12.69 11.71 -10.69
N GLY A 33 -12.12 11.04 -9.71
CA GLY A 33 -10.86 11.42 -9.10
C GLY A 33 -9.63 11.04 -9.96
N PRO A 34 -8.42 11.38 -9.49
CA PRO A 34 -7.20 11.09 -10.22
C PRO A 34 -6.95 9.58 -10.33
N ARG A 35 -6.51 9.16 -11.52
CA ARG A 35 -6.13 7.78 -11.77
C ARG A 35 -4.63 7.60 -11.59
N PHE A 36 -4.27 6.57 -10.83
CA PHE A 36 -2.90 6.12 -10.65
C PHE A 36 -2.75 4.70 -11.16
N ASP A 37 -1.76 4.49 -12.00
CA ASP A 37 -1.43 3.14 -12.47
C ASP A 37 -0.29 2.56 -11.62
N VAL A 38 -0.62 2.26 -10.36
CA VAL A 38 0.35 1.76 -9.38
C VAL A 38 1.05 0.50 -9.87
N PRO A 39 0.35 -0.49 -10.46
CA PRO A 39 1.04 -1.66 -11.01
C PRO A 39 2.02 -1.31 -12.13
N LEU A 40 1.71 -0.36 -13.00
CA LEU A 40 2.66 0.11 -14.02
C LEU A 40 3.87 0.77 -13.37
N TRP A 41 3.67 1.52 -12.30
CA TRP A 41 4.75 2.16 -11.57
C TRP A 41 5.72 1.14 -10.98
N ASP A 42 5.21 0.15 -10.27
CA ASP A 42 6.00 -0.88 -9.60
C ASP A 42 6.71 -1.80 -10.62
N GLY A 43 5.98 -2.30 -11.60
CA GLY A 43 6.53 -3.20 -12.60
C GLY A 43 7.46 -2.51 -13.60
N GLY A 44 7.35 -1.20 -13.74
CA GLY A 44 8.19 -0.38 -14.61
C GLY A 44 9.67 -0.34 -14.22
N PHE A 45 10.00 -0.72 -12.99
CA PHE A 45 11.39 -0.95 -12.59
C PHE A 45 11.98 -2.23 -13.17
N VAL A 46 11.14 -3.17 -13.61
CA VAL A 46 11.56 -4.45 -14.19
C VAL A 46 11.55 -4.41 -15.70
N THR A 47 10.55 -3.77 -16.30
CA THR A 47 10.39 -3.72 -17.75
C THR A 47 9.60 -2.49 -18.19
N LEU A 48 9.94 -1.96 -19.38
CA LEU A 48 9.23 -0.86 -20.02
C LEU A 48 8.10 -1.33 -20.95
N ASN A 49 7.90 -2.64 -21.12
CA ASN A 49 6.70 -3.13 -21.80
C ASN A 49 5.48 -2.94 -20.90
N PRO A 50 4.49 -2.08 -21.24
CA PRO A 50 3.42 -1.71 -20.32
C PRO A 50 2.59 -2.90 -19.84
N GLN A 51 2.28 -3.83 -20.72
CA GLN A 51 1.45 -5.00 -20.38
C GLN A 51 2.16 -5.93 -19.39
N VAL A 52 3.45 -6.18 -19.64
CA VAL A 52 4.28 -7.01 -18.75
C VAL A 52 4.56 -6.29 -17.44
N ALA A 53 4.81 -4.97 -17.48
CA ALA A 53 5.02 -4.15 -16.29
C ALA A 53 3.81 -4.20 -15.36
N VAL A 54 2.60 -4.01 -15.88
CA VAL A 54 1.37 -4.08 -15.07
C VAL A 54 1.22 -5.45 -14.41
N LEU A 55 1.47 -6.54 -15.14
CA LEU A 55 1.38 -7.90 -14.57
C LEU A 55 2.39 -8.11 -13.43
N ILE A 56 3.65 -7.73 -13.65
CA ILE A 56 4.70 -7.82 -12.63
C ILE A 56 4.38 -6.90 -11.46
N GLY A 57 3.88 -5.69 -11.75
CA GLY A 57 3.51 -4.69 -10.75
C GLY A 57 2.46 -5.20 -9.77
N TYR A 58 1.42 -5.88 -10.24
CA TYR A 58 0.45 -6.51 -9.32
C TYR A 58 1.12 -7.51 -8.37
N VAL A 59 2.05 -8.34 -8.87
CA VAL A 59 2.78 -9.27 -8.00
C VAL A 59 3.62 -8.52 -6.97
N LEU A 60 4.30 -7.45 -7.38
CA LEU A 60 5.11 -6.60 -6.49
C LEU A 60 4.24 -5.88 -5.46
N GLU A 61 3.11 -5.31 -5.86
CA GLU A 61 2.17 -4.61 -4.99
C GLU A 61 1.69 -5.54 -3.84
N PHE A 62 1.28 -6.78 -4.17
CA PHE A 62 0.92 -7.76 -3.15
C PHE A 62 2.10 -8.17 -2.27
N ALA A 63 3.28 -8.35 -2.86
CA ALA A 63 4.48 -8.69 -2.10
C ALA A 63 4.89 -7.57 -1.13
N ILE A 64 4.83 -6.32 -1.57
CA ILE A 64 5.04 -5.11 -0.73
C ILE A 64 4.00 -5.07 0.38
N GLY A 65 2.71 -5.29 0.06
CA GLY A 65 1.64 -5.33 1.05
C GLY A 65 1.86 -6.39 2.13
N VAL A 66 2.31 -7.58 1.76
CA VAL A 66 2.67 -8.65 2.73
C VAL A 66 3.88 -8.22 3.58
N GLY A 67 4.89 -7.61 2.98
CA GLY A 67 6.05 -7.08 3.69
C GLY A 67 5.69 -6.01 4.71
N LEU A 68 4.82 -5.07 4.33
CA LEU A 68 4.31 -4.02 5.22
C LEU A 68 3.43 -4.59 6.34
N ALA A 69 2.59 -5.58 6.06
CA ALA A 69 1.80 -6.27 7.08
C ALA A 69 2.69 -7.03 8.07
N TYR A 70 3.77 -7.64 7.59
CA TYR A 70 4.76 -8.28 8.46
C TYR A 70 5.49 -7.25 9.34
N LEU A 71 5.85 -6.10 8.77
CA LEU A 71 6.43 -4.97 9.53
C LEU A 71 5.46 -4.51 10.63
N TYR A 72 4.17 -4.30 10.29
CA TYR A 72 3.15 -3.96 11.27
C TYR A 72 3.08 -4.97 12.42
N LEU A 73 3.04 -6.27 12.08
CA LEU A 73 3.01 -7.34 13.07
C LEU A 73 4.20 -7.32 14.03
N ARG A 74 5.37 -6.96 13.54
CA ARG A 74 6.61 -6.93 14.32
C ARG A 74 6.76 -5.70 15.21
N THR A 75 6.18 -4.58 14.79
CA THR A 75 6.45 -3.28 15.43
C THR A 75 5.27 -2.71 16.20
N LEU A 76 4.05 -2.86 15.68
CA LEU A 76 2.87 -2.13 16.16
C LEU A 76 1.73 -3.02 16.67
N ALA A 77 1.69 -4.30 16.26
CA ALA A 77 0.60 -5.19 16.64
C ALA A 77 0.53 -5.39 18.16
N SER A 78 -0.66 -5.22 18.70
CA SER A 78 -0.94 -5.35 20.13
C SER A 78 -1.94 -6.47 20.40
N ARG A 79 -1.99 -6.86 21.67
CA ARG A 79 -3.01 -7.80 22.18
C ARG A 79 -4.35 -7.14 22.49
N HIS A 80 -4.46 -5.82 22.35
CA HIS A 80 -5.67 -5.06 22.69
C HIS A 80 -6.47 -4.71 21.44
N PRO A 81 -7.55 -5.45 21.11
CA PRO A 81 -8.33 -5.27 19.87
C PRO A 81 -9.01 -3.90 19.76
N ARG A 82 -9.28 -3.24 20.89
CA ARG A 82 -9.97 -1.93 20.92
C ARG A 82 -9.18 -0.82 20.26
N GLU A 83 -7.87 -0.96 20.18
CA GLU A 83 -6.97 0.04 19.59
C GLU A 83 -6.53 -0.33 18.17
N ALA A 84 -6.98 -1.47 17.65
CA ALA A 84 -6.57 -1.97 16.34
C ALA A 84 -6.78 -0.91 15.24
N LEU A 85 -7.97 -0.33 15.15
CA LEU A 85 -8.28 0.65 14.13
C LEU A 85 -7.41 1.91 14.24
N THR A 86 -7.22 2.42 15.46
CA THR A 86 -6.38 3.61 15.68
C THR A 86 -4.92 3.34 15.29
N ARG A 87 -4.38 2.17 15.63
CA ARG A 87 -3.01 1.81 15.24
C ARG A 87 -2.87 1.57 13.75
N GLY A 88 -3.89 0.96 13.13
CA GLY A 88 -3.94 0.79 11.69
C GLY A 88 -3.96 2.14 10.97
N ALA A 89 -4.78 3.08 11.44
CA ALA A 89 -4.83 4.42 10.91
C ALA A 89 -3.48 5.15 11.08
N LEU A 90 -2.89 5.11 12.27
CA LEU A 90 -1.55 5.68 12.49
C LEU A 90 -0.49 5.06 11.58
N PHE A 91 -0.57 3.76 11.34
CA PHE A 91 0.34 3.07 10.42
C PHE A 91 0.11 3.52 8.97
N GLY A 92 -1.14 3.57 8.50
CA GLY A 92 -1.51 4.07 7.18
C GLY A 92 -1.06 5.52 6.96
N PHE A 93 -1.30 6.37 7.96
CA PHE A 93 -0.84 7.77 7.94
C PHE A 93 0.69 7.89 7.89
N ALA A 94 1.40 7.11 8.70
CA ALA A 94 2.87 7.10 8.69
C ALA A 94 3.43 6.63 7.34
N LEU A 95 2.84 5.60 6.73
CA LEU A 95 3.19 5.15 5.39
C LEU A 95 2.91 6.24 4.35
N TRP A 96 1.74 6.89 4.42
CA TRP A 96 1.41 7.99 3.54
C TRP A 96 2.43 9.12 3.65
N LEU A 97 2.75 9.56 4.86
CA LEU A 97 3.71 10.64 5.07
C LEU A 97 5.10 10.26 4.52
N PHE A 98 5.56 9.04 4.81
CA PHE A 98 6.83 8.54 4.28
C PHE A 98 6.85 8.52 2.74
N LEU A 99 5.79 8.02 2.12
CA LEU A 99 5.68 7.96 0.67
C LEU A 99 5.60 9.36 0.05
N MET A 100 4.83 10.28 0.64
CA MET A 100 4.69 11.65 0.09
C MET A 100 5.97 12.46 0.19
N VAL A 101 6.72 12.30 1.29
CA VAL A 101 7.93 13.10 1.56
C VAL A 101 9.17 12.50 0.92
N ILE A 102 9.29 11.18 0.91
CA ILE A 102 10.50 10.47 0.48
C ILE A 102 10.20 9.62 -0.75
N GLY A 103 9.19 8.76 -0.68
CA GLY A 103 8.91 7.77 -1.71
C GLY A 103 8.62 8.39 -3.07
N MET A 104 7.68 9.32 -3.15
CA MET A 104 7.25 9.93 -4.42
C MET A 104 8.32 10.81 -5.07
N PRO A 105 9.06 11.66 -4.35
CA PRO A 105 10.23 12.34 -4.92
C PRO A 105 11.28 11.38 -5.45
N LEU A 106 11.61 10.35 -4.67
CA LEU A 106 12.59 9.34 -5.06
C LEU A 106 12.11 8.53 -6.28
N PHE A 107 10.84 8.15 -6.30
CA PHE A 107 10.20 7.51 -7.45
C PHE A 107 10.29 8.38 -8.69
N THR A 108 9.96 9.67 -8.58
CA THR A 108 10.06 10.64 -9.69
C THR A 108 11.45 10.61 -10.32
N TRP A 109 12.47 10.48 -9.50
CA TRP A 109 13.86 10.55 -9.95
C TRP A 109 14.39 9.23 -10.48
N LEU A 110 13.98 8.11 -9.91
CA LEU A 110 14.52 6.79 -10.21
C LEU A 110 13.67 6.00 -11.21
N SER A 111 12.38 6.33 -11.37
CA SER A 111 11.45 5.48 -12.11
C SER A 111 11.69 5.53 -13.63
N PRO A 112 11.97 4.38 -14.26
CA PRO A 112 12.13 4.30 -15.70
C PRO A 112 10.87 4.72 -16.47
N VAL A 113 9.67 4.45 -15.96
CA VAL A 113 8.40 4.83 -16.64
C VAL A 113 8.18 6.34 -16.63
N VAL A 114 8.65 7.05 -15.60
CA VAL A 114 8.63 8.51 -15.55
C VAL A 114 9.66 9.09 -16.54
N GLN A 115 10.88 8.56 -16.51
CA GLN A 115 11.97 9.04 -17.36
C GLN A 115 11.69 8.84 -18.86
N ASN A 116 10.93 7.79 -19.21
CA ASN A 116 10.51 7.52 -20.58
C ASN A 116 9.16 8.18 -20.96
N GLY A 117 8.59 9.03 -20.10
CA GLY A 117 7.34 9.75 -20.37
C GLY A 117 6.09 8.88 -20.45
N MET A 118 6.14 7.65 -19.90
CA MET A 118 5.00 6.72 -19.90
C MET A 118 3.96 7.10 -18.85
N THR A 119 4.37 7.82 -17.82
CA THR A 119 3.51 8.33 -16.74
C THR A 119 3.97 9.70 -16.28
N LEU A 120 3.05 10.45 -15.70
CA LEU A 120 3.35 11.74 -15.11
C LEU A 120 4.20 11.55 -13.86
N ALA A 121 5.24 12.37 -13.71
CA ALA A 121 6.07 12.39 -12.52
C ALA A 121 5.23 12.75 -11.27
N PRO A 122 5.18 11.93 -10.23
CA PRO A 122 4.36 12.26 -9.06
C PRO A 122 4.84 13.50 -8.31
N GLY A 123 6.14 13.62 -8.11
CA GLY A 123 6.73 14.73 -7.35
C GLY A 123 6.41 14.69 -5.86
N PHE A 124 6.85 15.71 -5.13
CA PHE A 124 6.60 15.88 -3.72
C PHE A 124 5.09 16.05 -3.46
N PHE A 125 4.52 15.28 -2.54
CA PHE A 125 3.09 15.25 -2.25
C PHE A 125 2.17 15.05 -3.46
N LEU A 126 2.66 14.34 -4.49
CA LEU A 126 1.91 14.15 -5.74
C LEU A 126 1.50 15.46 -6.42
N TRP A 127 2.37 16.48 -6.34
CA TRP A 127 2.07 17.85 -6.79
C TRP A 127 1.48 17.91 -8.21
N HIS A 128 2.00 17.07 -9.11
CA HIS A 128 1.52 17.03 -10.49
C HIS A 128 0.13 16.39 -10.65
N TYR A 129 -0.36 15.67 -9.67
CA TYR A 129 -1.71 15.10 -9.63
C TYR A 129 -2.69 15.96 -8.81
N GLY A 130 -2.21 17.07 -8.26
CA GLY A 130 -2.99 17.97 -7.43
C GLY A 130 -3.31 17.44 -6.03
N LEU A 131 -3.98 18.26 -5.23
CA LEU A 131 -4.32 17.93 -3.84
C LEU A 131 -5.14 16.63 -3.73
N MET A 132 -6.06 16.39 -4.68
CA MET A 132 -6.86 15.16 -4.70
C MET A 132 -5.99 13.91 -4.87
N GLY A 133 -4.85 14.01 -5.53
CA GLY A 133 -3.88 12.91 -5.61
C GLY A 133 -3.37 12.49 -4.23
N SER A 134 -2.89 13.45 -3.44
CA SER A 134 -2.44 13.19 -2.06
C SER A 134 -3.54 12.64 -1.15
N ILE A 135 -4.75 13.19 -1.25
CA ILE A 135 -5.91 12.72 -0.47
C ILE A 135 -6.29 11.29 -0.86
N THR A 136 -6.29 10.97 -2.15
CA THR A 136 -6.57 9.62 -2.64
C THR A 136 -5.60 8.59 -2.02
N TRP A 137 -4.32 8.89 -2.06
CA TRP A 137 -3.31 8.02 -1.46
C TRP A 137 -3.43 7.92 0.06
N LEU A 138 -3.79 9.02 0.74
CA LEU A 138 -4.06 9.00 2.17
C LEU A 138 -5.19 8.02 2.49
N LEU A 139 -6.34 8.17 1.83
CA LEU A 139 -7.50 7.29 2.07
C LEU A 139 -7.21 5.83 1.76
N ALA A 140 -6.48 5.56 0.67
CA ALA A 140 -6.12 4.19 0.30
C ALA A 140 -5.14 3.56 1.31
N LEU A 141 -4.15 4.31 1.80
CA LEU A 141 -3.21 3.81 2.81
C LEU A 141 -3.84 3.69 4.20
N GLU A 142 -4.79 4.56 4.55
CA GLU A 142 -5.62 4.41 5.75
C GLU A 142 -6.47 3.12 5.69
N ALA A 143 -7.07 2.82 4.54
CA ALA A 143 -7.80 1.58 4.33
C ALA A 143 -6.88 0.35 4.41
N PHE A 144 -5.68 0.43 3.81
CA PHE A 144 -4.65 -0.61 3.95
C PHE A 144 -4.27 -0.84 5.40
N GLY A 145 -3.85 0.21 6.11
CA GLY A 145 -3.37 0.13 7.49
C GLY A 145 -4.43 -0.38 8.47
N THR A 146 -5.66 0.12 8.36
CA THR A 146 -6.80 -0.34 9.17
C THR A 146 -7.18 -1.79 8.86
N GLY A 147 -7.16 -2.19 7.60
CA GLY A 147 -7.38 -3.57 7.19
C GLY A 147 -6.33 -4.54 7.74
N VAL A 148 -5.06 -4.18 7.61
CA VAL A 148 -3.94 -4.97 8.16
C VAL A 148 -4.07 -5.12 9.67
N SER A 149 -4.30 -4.04 10.41
CA SER A 149 -4.41 -4.07 11.87
C SER A 149 -5.61 -4.89 12.33
N TYR A 150 -6.76 -4.72 11.68
CA TYR A 150 -7.97 -5.46 12.02
C TYR A 150 -7.76 -6.97 11.89
N VAL A 151 -7.21 -7.43 10.79
CA VAL A 151 -6.96 -8.86 10.54
C VAL A 151 -5.93 -9.42 11.53
N THR A 152 -4.84 -8.70 11.75
CA THR A 152 -3.75 -9.18 12.61
C THR A 152 -4.13 -9.24 14.08
N GLU A 153 -4.90 -8.26 14.56
CA GLU A 153 -5.25 -8.17 15.99
C GLU A 153 -6.47 -9.02 16.33
N GLN A 154 -7.44 -9.21 15.45
CA GLN A 154 -8.55 -10.15 15.65
C GLN A 154 -8.09 -11.61 15.73
N ALA A 155 -7.08 -11.99 14.97
CA ALA A 155 -6.51 -13.34 15.04
C ALA A 155 -5.88 -13.62 16.42
N ASN A 156 -5.31 -12.60 17.07
CA ASN A 156 -4.76 -12.74 18.43
C ASN A 156 -5.83 -12.96 19.50
N TRP A 157 -7.03 -12.43 19.33
CA TRP A 157 -8.12 -12.57 20.29
C TRP A 157 -8.71 -13.99 20.35
N ARG A 158 -8.70 -14.70 19.20
CA ARG A 158 -9.23 -16.09 19.11
C ARG A 158 -8.30 -17.15 19.70
N VAL A 159 -7.00 -16.86 19.81
CA VAL A 159 -6.00 -17.80 20.32
C VAL A 159 -5.83 -17.69 21.85
N GLY A 160 -6.33 -16.63 22.46
CA GLY A 160 -6.27 -16.38 23.91
C GLY A 160 -7.49 -16.87 24.71
N ARG A 161 -8.37 -17.66 24.08
CA ARG A 161 -9.44 -18.42 24.74
C ARG A 161 -9.10 -19.89 24.64
#